data_d450362c839220d51aad0aa26d054fda
#
_entry.id   d450362c839220d51aad0aa26d054fda
#
_cell.length_a   1.000
_cell.length_b   1.000
_cell.length_c   1.000
_cell.angle_alpha   90.00
_cell.angle_beta   90.00
_cell.angle_gamma   90.00
#
_symmetry.space_group_name_H-M   'P 1'
#
loop_
_entity.id
_entity.type
_entity.pdbx_description
1 polymer ?
#
loop_
_entity_poly.entity_id
_entity_poly.type
_entity_poly.pdbx_seq_one_letter_code
_entity_poly.pdbx_strand_id
1 'polypeptide(L)'
;MENNYEVCFIDDIFVLTKSKKLTTSLVENEKIATSFWRSFQQDIKTYHLTQGMEFVKYGITHREDEQLHYICGIPSKENYPITFRLYHIPRGHYLKYIHRGDMKHLSESIRILFEDILPSSKLTRKIGTIQYYEKYTSDFH
;
A
#
# COMPACT_ATOMS: atom_id res chain seq x y z
N MET A 1 -12.99 -19.24 -13.25
CA MET A 1 -12.78 -18.45 -12.03
C MET A 1 -13.00 -16.99 -12.34
N GLU A 2 -13.92 -16.38 -11.63
CA GLU A 2 -14.18 -14.95 -11.80
C GLU A 2 -13.05 -14.14 -11.20
N ASN A 3 -12.46 -13.28 -12.01
CA ASN A 3 -11.49 -12.31 -11.54
C ASN A 3 -12.24 -11.03 -11.19
N ASN A 4 -12.43 -10.81 -9.89
CA ASN A 4 -13.16 -9.64 -9.39
C ASN A 4 -12.25 -8.42 -9.40
N TYR A 5 -12.14 -7.78 -10.55
CA TYR A 5 -11.40 -6.53 -10.65
C TYR A 5 -12.24 -5.49 -11.40
N GLU A 6 -11.90 -4.24 -11.17
CA GLU A 6 -12.52 -3.13 -11.90
C GLU A 6 -11.46 -2.06 -12.18
N VAL A 7 -11.70 -1.28 -13.22
CA VAL A 7 -10.92 -0.07 -13.46
C VAL A 7 -11.72 1.09 -12.90
N CYS A 8 -11.10 1.85 -12.01
CA CYS A 8 -11.77 2.97 -11.36
C CYS A 8 -10.89 4.22 -11.38
N PHE A 9 -11.53 5.38 -11.36
CA PHE A 9 -10.83 6.64 -11.22
C PHE A 9 -10.66 6.93 -9.73
N ILE A 10 -9.41 7.22 -9.34
CA ILE A 10 -9.07 7.58 -7.97
C ILE A 10 -8.55 9.02 -8.00
N ASP A 11 -9.09 9.87 -7.14
CA ASP A 11 -8.60 11.23 -6.99
C ASP A 11 -7.31 11.24 -6.20
N ASP A 12 -6.63 12.39 -6.15
CA ASP A 12 -5.36 12.53 -5.43
C ASP A 12 -5.51 12.11 -3.97
N ILE A 13 -4.57 11.31 -3.49
CA ILE A 13 -4.53 10.88 -2.09
C ILE A 13 -3.21 11.34 -1.51
N PHE A 14 -3.30 12.02 -0.37
CA PHE A 14 -2.11 12.45 0.39
C PHE A 14 -2.06 11.67 1.70
N VAL A 15 -0.95 11.03 1.96
CA VAL A 15 -0.77 10.16 3.12
C VAL A 15 0.47 10.54 3.91
N LEU A 16 0.38 10.40 5.22
CA LEU A 16 1.53 10.53 6.11
C LEU A 16 2.19 9.18 6.21
N THR A 17 3.49 9.14 5.95
CA THR A 17 4.18 7.87 5.74
C THR A 17 5.50 7.77 6.47
N LYS A 18 5.90 6.51 6.63
CA LYS A 18 7.29 6.11 6.87
C LYS A 18 7.64 5.02 5.88
N SER A 19 8.90 4.91 5.52
CA SER A 19 9.35 3.95 4.53
C SER A 19 10.49 3.07 5.04
N LYS A 20 10.58 1.88 4.45
CA LYS A 20 11.62 0.90 4.76
C LYS A 20 12.13 0.30 3.47
N LYS A 21 13.44 0.17 3.33
CA LYS A 21 14.03 -0.49 2.16
C LYS A 21 13.68 -1.97 2.16
N LEU A 22 13.35 -2.47 0.98
CA LEU A 22 13.13 -3.90 0.76
C LEU A 22 14.36 -4.54 0.12
N THR A 23 14.35 -5.87 0.08
CA THR A 23 15.42 -6.67 -0.51
C THR A 23 14.95 -7.27 -1.83
N THR A 24 15.78 -8.10 -2.44
CA THR A 24 15.39 -8.89 -3.61
C THR A 24 14.68 -10.19 -3.23
N SER A 25 14.64 -10.53 -1.94
CA SER A 25 13.99 -11.75 -1.45
C SER A 25 12.56 -11.48 -1.04
N LEU A 26 11.59 -12.15 -1.69
CA LEU A 26 10.17 -12.01 -1.36
C LEU A 26 9.88 -12.46 0.08
N VAL A 27 10.52 -13.54 0.52
CA VAL A 27 10.32 -14.07 1.88
C VAL A 27 10.78 -13.06 2.93
N GLU A 28 11.97 -12.46 2.71
CA GLU A 28 12.49 -11.45 3.63
C GLU A 28 11.60 -10.20 3.62
N ASN A 29 11.09 -9.81 2.45
CA ASN A 29 10.23 -8.63 2.33
C ASN A 29 8.92 -8.79 3.07
N GLU A 30 8.35 -9.99 3.13
CA GLU A 30 7.15 -10.26 3.94
C GLU A 30 7.43 -10.02 5.43
N LYS A 31 8.57 -10.48 5.91
CA LYS A 31 8.98 -10.27 7.30
C LYS A 31 9.23 -8.79 7.60
N ILE A 32 9.90 -8.11 6.67
CA ILE A 32 10.17 -6.67 6.79
C ILE A 32 8.85 -5.90 6.88
N ALA A 33 7.91 -6.18 5.98
CA ALA A 33 6.63 -5.49 5.95
C ALA A 33 5.84 -5.72 7.26
N THR A 34 5.77 -6.94 7.75
CA THR A 34 5.07 -7.28 8.99
C THR A 34 5.67 -6.54 10.18
N SER A 35 6.98 -6.57 10.30
CA SER A 35 7.69 -5.88 11.39
C SER A 35 7.52 -4.37 11.28
N PHE A 36 7.58 -3.84 10.07
CA PHE A 36 7.45 -2.41 9.82
C PHE A 36 6.06 -1.90 10.17
N TRP A 37 5.01 -2.65 9.83
CA TRP A 37 3.64 -2.29 10.22
C TRP A 37 3.47 -2.19 11.73
N ARG A 38 4.09 -3.12 12.47
CA ARG A 38 4.05 -3.09 13.93
C ARG A 38 4.67 -1.79 14.47
N SER A 39 5.84 -1.45 13.95
CA SER A 39 6.55 -0.24 14.32
C SER A 39 5.75 1.01 13.97
N PHE A 40 5.16 1.05 12.76
CA PHE A 40 4.37 2.17 12.29
C PHE A 40 3.12 2.37 13.15
N GLN A 41 2.42 1.29 13.51
CA GLN A 41 1.25 1.36 14.39
C GLN A 41 1.61 1.89 15.76
N GLN A 42 2.77 1.53 16.28
CA GLN A 42 3.25 2.04 17.55
C GLN A 42 3.52 3.54 17.47
N ASP A 43 4.11 4.00 16.37
CA ASP A 43 4.34 5.43 16.15
C ASP A 43 3.02 6.21 16.06
N ILE A 44 2.03 5.67 15.37
CA ILE A 44 0.72 6.30 15.27
C ILE A 44 0.12 6.49 16.67
N LYS A 45 0.22 5.49 17.52
CA LYS A 45 -0.29 5.55 18.90
C LYS A 45 0.49 6.57 19.73
N THR A 46 1.81 6.53 19.63
CA THR A 46 2.70 7.42 20.39
C THR A 46 2.39 8.89 20.11
N TYR A 47 2.13 9.23 18.87
CA TYR A 47 1.87 10.61 18.46
C TYR A 47 0.37 10.94 18.36
N HIS A 48 -0.51 10.02 18.76
CA HIS A 48 -1.97 10.20 18.77
C HIS A 48 -2.53 10.66 17.41
N LEU A 49 -1.97 10.14 16.32
CA LEU A 49 -2.31 10.63 14.98
C LEU A 49 -3.70 10.22 14.50
N THR A 50 -4.27 9.17 15.06
CA THR A 50 -5.58 8.67 14.65
C THR A 50 -6.59 8.65 15.79
N GLN A 51 -6.28 9.30 16.90
CA GLN A 51 -7.15 9.31 18.06
C GLN A 51 -8.53 9.87 17.73
N GLY A 52 -9.55 9.11 18.09
CA GLY A 52 -10.93 9.55 17.92
C GLY A 52 -11.48 9.50 16.51
N MET A 53 -10.79 8.83 15.57
CA MET A 53 -11.27 8.73 14.20
C MET A 53 -11.05 7.35 13.61
N GLU A 54 -11.95 6.99 12.70
CA GLU A 54 -11.73 5.85 11.83
C GLU A 54 -10.79 6.28 10.71
N PHE A 55 -9.92 5.39 10.30
CA PHE A 55 -8.95 5.70 9.25
C PHE A 55 -8.65 4.47 8.42
N VAL A 56 -8.23 4.71 7.19
CA VAL A 56 -7.72 3.66 6.31
C VAL A 56 -6.20 3.62 6.41
N LYS A 57 -5.62 2.46 6.12
CA LYS A 57 -4.17 2.27 6.11
C LYS A 57 -3.74 1.96 4.69
N TYR A 58 -2.58 2.44 4.31
CA TYR A 58 -2.01 2.22 2.98
C TYR A 58 -0.66 1.54 3.10
N GLY A 59 -0.48 0.50 2.30
CA GLY A 59 0.83 -0.12 2.10
C GLY A 59 1.23 0.09 0.65
N ILE A 60 2.32 0.79 0.42
CA ILE A 60 2.74 1.17 -0.93
C ILE A 60 4.08 0.53 -1.24
N THR A 61 4.13 -0.18 -2.37
CA THR A 61 5.39 -0.71 -2.89
C THR A 61 5.90 0.26 -3.94
N HIS A 62 7.03 0.86 -3.65
CA HIS A 62 7.61 1.97 -4.40
C HIS A 62 9.00 1.61 -4.88
N ARG A 63 9.28 1.87 -6.16
CA ARG A 63 10.60 1.65 -6.74
C ARG A 63 11.20 2.98 -7.15
N GLU A 64 12.42 3.21 -6.68
CA GLU A 64 13.19 4.39 -7.05
C GLU A 64 14.66 3.97 -7.21
N ASP A 65 15.25 4.29 -8.35
CA ASP A 65 16.65 3.95 -8.67
C ASP A 65 16.97 2.47 -8.42
N GLU A 66 16.09 1.59 -8.92
CA GLU A 66 16.19 0.13 -8.79
C GLU A 66 16.05 -0.40 -7.35
N GLN A 67 15.82 0.49 -6.38
CA GLN A 67 15.60 0.11 -5.00
C GLN A 67 14.10 0.07 -4.69
N LEU A 68 13.63 -1.06 -4.18
CA LEU A 68 12.26 -1.17 -3.69
C LEU A 68 12.16 -0.68 -2.25
N HIS A 69 11.09 0.04 -1.97
CA HIS A 69 10.74 0.48 -0.63
C HIS A 69 9.32 0.05 -0.30
N TYR A 70 9.08 -0.26 0.96
CA TYR A 70 7.74 -0.45 1.48
C TYR A 70 7.37 0.76 2.32
N ILE A 71 6.21 1.33 2.04
CA ILE A 71 5.76 2.57 2.66
C ILE A 71 4.45 2.28 3.38
N CYS A 72 4.40 2.58 4.67
CA CYS A 72 3.18 2.53 5.45
C CYS A 72 2.61 3.94 5.57
N GLY A 73 1.31 4.09 5.39
CA GLY A 73 0.68 5.40 5.41
C GLY A 73 -0.71 5.42 6.01
N ILE A 74 -1.10 6.60 6.47
CA ILE A 74 -2.45 6.94 6.91
C ILE A 74 -2.86 8.24 6.24
N PRO A 75 -4.16 8.57 6.18
CA PRO A 75 -4.57 9.85 5.60
C PRO A 75 -3.86 11.03 6.24
N SER A 76 -3.50 12.02 5.44
CA SER A 76 -2.72 13.15 5.92
C SER A 76 -3.47 13.98 6.95
N LYS A 77 -2.70 14.62 7.85
CA LYS A 77 -3.18 15.52 8.89
C LYS A 77 -2.35 16.80 8.84
N GLU A 78 -2.94 17.89 9.38
CA GLU A 78 -2.27 19.19 9.37
C GLU A 78 -1.01 19.23 10.23
N ASN A 79 -1.05 18.56 11.39
CA ASN A 79 0.08 18.55 12.32
C ASN A 79 0.60 17.13 12.48
N TYR A 80 1.89 16.96 12.22
CA TYR A 80 2.54 15.66 12.34
C TYR A 80 4.03 15.83 12.64
N PRO A 81 4.65 14.81 13.27
CA PRO A 81 6.09 14.87 13.55
C PRO A 81 6.92 14.91 12.27
N ILE A 82 8.06 15.61 12.34
CA ILE A 82 8.96 15.79 11.20
C ILE A 82 9.52 14.45 10.66
N THR A 83 9.46 13.40 11.47
CA THR A 83 9.92 12.07 11.07
C THR A 83 8.99 11.38 10.08
N PHE A 84 7.75 11.86 9.96
CA PHE A 84 6.82 11.38 8.94
C PHE A 84 7.00 12.18 7.66
N ARG A 85 6.72 11.55 6.53
CA ARG A 85 6.77 12.19 5.22
C ARG A 85 5.40 12.21 4.57
N LEU A 86 5.08 13.32 3.92
CA LEU A 86 3.89 13.40 3.10
C LEU A 86 4.18 12.71 1.75
N TYR A 87 3.30 11.79 1.36
CA TYR A 87 3.43 11.04 0.12
C TYR A 87 2.16 11.23 -0.70
N HIS A 88 2.32 11.41 -2.00
CA HIS A 88 1.22 11.65 -2.91
C HIS A 88 0.98 10.41 -3.78
N ILE A 89 -0.23 9.85 -3.68
CA ILE A 89 -0.70 8.84 -4.63
C ILE A 89 -1.44 9.62 -5.71
N PRO A 90 -0.92 9.67 -6.94
CA PRO A 90 -1.47 10.57 -7.96
C PRO A 90 -2.84 10.12 -8.46
N ARG A 91 -3.66 11.08 -8.80
CA ARG A 91 -4.96 10.84 -9.41
C ARG A 91 -4.81 10.10 -10.73
N GLY A 92 -5.79 9.30 -11.09
CA GLY A 92 -5.77 8.58 -12.35
C GLY A 92 -6.67 7.36 -12.32
N HIS A 93 -6.59 6.59 -13.38
CA HIS A 93 -7.32 5.33 -13.47
C HIS A 93 -6.45 4.20 -12.93
N TYR A 94 -7.03 3.39 -12.06
CA TYR A 94 -6.35 2.29 -11.39
C TYR A 94 -7.11 1.00 -11.62
N LEU A 95 -6.39 -0.09 -11.78
CA LEU A 95 -6.98 -1.42 -11.72
C LEU A 95 -7.05 -1.80 -10.24
N LYS A 96 -8.26 -2.09 -9.78
CA LYS A 96 -8.53 -2.43 -8.39
C LYS A 96 -8.90 -3.90 -8.29
N TYR A 97 -8.22 -4.62 -7.43
CA TYR A 97 -8.49 -6.01 -7.12
C TYR A 97 -8.67 -6.15 -5.61
N ILE A 98 -9.76 -6.80 -5.21
CA ILE A 98 -10.08 -6.96 -3.79
C ILE A 98 -9.53 -8.30 -3.31
N HIS A 99 -8.61 -8.24 -2.35
CA HIS A 99 -8.12 -9.43 -1.67
C HIS A 99 -9.17 -9.89 -0.66
N ARG A 100 -9.51 -11.17 -0.69
CA ARG A 100 -10.43 -11.80 0.25
C ARG A 100 -9.70 -12.89 1.01
N GLY A 101 -9.94 -12.96 2.31
CA GLY A 101 -9.34 -13.96 3.18
C GLY A 101 -8.16 -13.45 3.99
N ASP A 102 -7.38 -14.37 4.52
CA ASP A 102 -6.24 -14.09 5.38
C ASP A 102 -5.13 -13.32 4.71
N MET A 103 -4.43 -12.49 5.49
CA MET A 103 -3.26 -11.74 5.00
C MET A 103 -2.10 -12.66 4.60
N LYS A 104 -2.02 -13.85 5.15
CA LYS A 104 -0.99 -14.81 4.73
C LYS A 104 -1.16 -15.27 3.28
N HIS A 105 -2.33 -15.02 2.69
CA HIS A 105 -2.61 -15.33 1.28
C HIS A 105 -2.50 -14.09 0.38
N LEU A 106 -2.06 -12.96 0.92
CA LEU A 106 -1.96 -11.71 0.16
C LEU A 106 -0.99 -11.83 -1.01
N SER A 107 0.14 -12.49 -0.81
CA SER A 107 1.14 -12.69 -1.87
C SER A 107 0.54 -13.44 -3.07
N GLU A 108 -0.36 -14.39 -2.81
CA GLU A 108 -1.06 -15.11 -3.87
C GLU A 108 -1.99 -14.19 -4.66
N SER A 109 -2.71 -13.31 -3.98
CA SER A 109 -3.57 -12.31 -4.64
C SER A 109 -2.75 -11.35 -5.50
N ILE A 110 -1.60 -10.93 -5.02
CA ILE A 110 -0.69 -10.06 -5.77
C ILE A 110 -0.18 -10.79 -7.01
N ARG A 111 0.19 -12.06 -6.88
CA ARG A 111 0.60 -12.90 -8.01
C ARG A 111 -0.52 -12.98 -9.06
N ILE A 112 -1.73 -13.26 -8.64
CA ILE A 112 -2.89 -13.34 -9.53
C ILE A 112 -3.09 -12.03 -10.28
N LEU A 113 -2.97 -10.91 -9.58
CA LEU A 113 -3.13 -9.58 -10.17
C LEU A 113 -2.11 -9.36 -11.30
N PHE A 114 -0.85 -9.64 -11.07
CA PHE A 114 0.20 -9.35 -12.04
C PHE A 114 0.38 -10.41 -13.12
N GLU A 115 0.16 -11.68 -12.80
CA GLU A 115 0.40 -12.77 -13.75
C GLU A 115 -0.83 -13.16 -14.55
N ASP A 116 -2.03 -13.03 -13.96
CA ASP A 116 -3.27 -13.48 -14.59
C ASP A 116 -4.17 -12.33 -15.03
N ILE A 117 -4.51 -11.44 -14.11
CA ILE A 117 -5.51 -10.37 -14.35
C ILE A 117 -4.95 -9.30 -15.30
N LEU A 118 -3.81 -8.75 -14.97
CA LEU A 118 -3.24 -7.65 -15.75
C LEU A 118 -2.94 -8.05 -17.20
N PRO A 119 -2.30 -9.21 -17.47
CA PRO A 119 -2.10 -9.62 -18.85
C PRO A 119 -3.40 -9.87 -19.63
N SER A 120 -4.40 -10.48 -19.02
CA SER A 120 -5.66 -10.79 -19.70
C SER A 120 -6.59 -9.58 -19.85
N SER A 121 -6.38 -8.52 -19.07
CA SER A 121 -7.19 -7.31 -19.14
C SER A 121 -6.92 -6.46 -20.37
N LYS A 122 -5.78 -6.68 -21.05
CA LYS A 122 -5.29 -5.88 -22.17
C LYS A 122 -4.99 -4.42 -21.78
N LEU A 123 -4.91 -4.14 -20.48
CA LEU A 123 -4.54 -2.81 -19.98
C LEU A 123 -3.03 -2.69 -19.91
N THR A 124 -2.55 -1.46 -20.08
CA THR A 124 -1.13 -1.16 -19.99
C THR A 124 -0.88 -0.37 -18.70
N ARG A 125 0.07 -0.85 -17.90
CA ARG A 125 0.47 -0.13 -16.68
C ARG A 125 1.18 1.16 -17.06
N LYS A 126 0.88 2.22 -16.33
CA LYS A 126 1.68 3.44 -16.43
C LYS A 126 3.04 3.21 -15.80
N ILE A 127 4.07 3.73 -16.45
CA ILE A 127 5.41 3.71 -15.89
C ILE A 127 5.47 4.77 -14.80
N GLY A 128 5.91 4.37 -13.59
CA GLY A 128 5.99 5.28 -12.45
C GLY A 128 6.69 4.62 -11.29
N THR A 129 6.84 5.35 -10.20
CA THR A 129 7.53 4.88 -9.00
C THR A 129 6.67 3.93 -8.18
N ILE A 130 5.34 4.12 -8.19
CA ILE A 130 4.43 3.22 -7.48
C ILE A 130 4.24 1.96 -8.31
N GLN A 131 4.61 0.81 -7.73
CA GLN A 131 4.39 -0.49 -8.37
C GLN A 131 2.94 -0.94 -8.17
N TYR A 132 2.46 -0.83 -6.94
CA TYR A 132 1.07 -1.07 -6.53
C TYR A 132 0.92 -0.57 -5.10
N TYR A 133 -0.32 -0.44 -4.65
CA TYR A 133 -0.55 -0.17 -3.25
C TYR A 133 -1.74 -0.97 -2.73
N GLU A 134 -1.72 -1.21 -1.43
CA GLU A 134 -2.76 -1.90 -0.69
C GLU A 134 -3.52 -0.86 0.14
N LYS A 135 -4.84 -1.03 0.21
CA LYS A 135 -5.67 -0.17 1.03
C LYS A 135 -6.43 -1.06 2.02
N TYR A 136 -6.27 -0.76 3.29
CA TYR A 136 -6.94 -1.49 4.37
C TYR A 136 -7.98 -0.59 4.99
N THR A 137 -9.21 -1.10 5.10
CA THR A 137 -10.29 -0.35 5.73
C THR A 137 -10.13 -0.34 7.25
N SER A 138 -10.85 0.57 7.92
CA SER A 138 -10.72 0.76 9.37
C SER A 138 -11.12 -0.46 10.19
N ASP A 139 -11.93 -1.34 9.64
CA ASP A 139 -12.37 -2.58 10.31
C ASP A 139 -11.38 -3.74 10.15
N PHE A 140 -10.28 -3.53 9.44
CA PHE A 140 -9.23 -4.53 9.27
C PHE A 140 -8.24 -4.46 10.44
N HIS A 141 -7.96 -5.61 11.04
CA HIS A 141 -7.03 -5.74 12.17
C HIS A 141 -5.87 -6.67 11.88
#